data_0dad25577ff087b86a5399d886824c71
#
_entry.id   0dad25577ff087b86a5399d886824c71
#
_cell.length_a   1.000
_cell.length_b   1.000
_cell.length_c   1.000
_cell.angle_alpha   90.00
_cell.angle_beta   90.00
_cell.angle_gamma   90.00
#
_symmetry.space_group_name_H-M   'P 1'
#
loop_
_entity.id
_entity.type
_entity.pdbx_description
1 polymer ?
#
loop_
_entity_poly.entity_id
_entity_poly.type
_entity_poly.pdbx_seq_one_letter_code
_entity_poly.pdbx_strand_id
1 'polypeptide(L)'
;MKQAPVNIKNKRATFDYELIDTYTAGIVLTGTEIKSIRLGKASLVDTFCYFANGELWVKNMHIAEYFYGSYNNHNARRERKLLLTKKELDKLLRGSKDPGFTIIPVRLFINEKGLAKVVVALAKGKKQYDKREALREKDDKRDMARMFKR
;
A
#
# COMPACT_ATOMS: atom_id res chain seq x y z
N MET A 1 27.89 -3.93 3.42
CA MET A 1 26.94 -4.63 2.52
C MET A 1 25.70 -3.81 2.32
N LYS A 2 25.33 -3.60 1.08
CA LYS A 2 24.04 -2.97 0.78
C LYS A 2 22.94 -3.99 1.00
N GLN A 3 21.98 -3.68 1.88
CA GLN A 3 20.81 -4.52 2.03
C GLN A 3 19.95 -4.41 0.75
N ALA A 4 19.25 -5.49 0.40
CA ALA A 4 18.30 -5.47 -0.69
C ALA A 4 17.24 -4.40 -0.42
N PRO A 5 16.80 -3.63 -1.45
CA PRO A 5 15.77 -2.63 -1.26
C PRO A 5 14.49 -3.23 -0.72
N VAL A 6 13.91 -2.60 0.31
CA VAL A 6 12.62 -3.02 0.85
C VAL A 6 11.51 -2.49 -0.05
N ASN A 7 10.67 -3.39 -0.53
CA ASN A 7 9.54 -3.05 -1.38
C ASN A 7 8.40 -4.03 -1.11
N ILE A 8 7.48 -3.63 -0.25
CA ILE A 8 6.34 -4.43 0.18
C ILE A 8 5.13 -4.04 -0.68
N LYS A 9 4.67 -4.95 -1.52
CA LYS A 9 3.58 -4.69 -2.46
C LYS A 9 2.24 -5.15 -1.91
N ASN A 10 1.18 -4.41 -2.28
CA ASN A 10 -0.19 -4.84 -2.06
C ASN A 10 -0.62 -5.67 -3.28
N LYS A 11 -0.50 -6.98 -3.16
CA LYS A 11 -0.73 -7.91 -4.27
C LYS A 11 -2.17 -7.91 -4.80
N ARG A 12 -3.13 -7.55 -3.97
CA ARG A 12 -4.55 -7.53 -4.36
C ARG A 12 -5.04 -6.17 -4.86
N ALA A 13 -4.19 -5.14 -4.82
CA ALA A 13 -4.60 -3.79 -5.20
C ALA A 13 -5.14 -3.74 -6.63
N THR A 14 -4.42 -4.31 -7.59
CA THR A 14 -4.84 -4.32 -9.00
C THR A 14 -5.90 -5.35 -9.31
N PHE A 15 -6.06 -6.38 -8.46
CA PHE A 15 -7.11 -7.38 -8.61
C PHE A 15 -8.48 -6.87 -8.17
N ASP A 16 -8.52 -6.23 -6.99
CA ASP A 16 -9.76 -5.76 -6.38
C ASP A 16 -10.18 -4.36 -6.85
N TYR A 17 -9.24 -3.57 -7.35
CA TYR A 17 -9.44 -2.16 -7.66
C TYR A 17 -8.85 -1.77 -9.01
N GLU A 18 -9.52 -0.81 -9.66
CA GLU A 18 -8.94 -0.06 -10.78
C GLU A 18 -8.24 1.16 -10.19
N LEU A 19 -6.93 1.28 -10.41
CA LEU A 19 -6.13 2.40 -9.90
C LEU A 19 -6.26 3.59 -10.85
N ILE A 20 -6.74 4.72 -10.34
CA ILE A 20 -6.99 5.92 -11.14
C ILE A 20 -5.77 6.84 -11.13
N ASP A 21 -5.36 7.27 -9.93
CA ASP A 21 -4.19 8.15 -9.72
C ASP A 21 -3.35 7.62 -8.58
N THR A 22 -2.03 7.74 -8.70
CA THR A 22 -1.11 7.31 -7.65
C THR A 22 -0.26 8.48 -7.16
N TYR A 23 0.07 8.46 -5.88
CA TYR A 23 0.89 9.48 -5.23
C TYR A 23 1.86 8.80 -4.26
N THR A 24 3.07 9.37 -4.13
CA THR A 24 4.03 8.90 -3.15
C THR A 24 3.93 9.74 -1.89
N ALA A 25 3.57 9.10 -0.78
CA ALA A 25 3.40 9.77 0.51
C ALA A 25 4.54 9.42 1.46
N GLY A 26 4.89 10.38 2.33
CA GLY A 26 5.69 10.08 3.51
C GLY A 26 4.79 9.42 4.55
N ILE A 27 5.38 8.76 5.54
CA ILE A 27 4.63 8.13 6.62
C ILE A 27 5.31 8.43 7.96
N VAL A 28 4.50 8.80 8.95
CA VAL A 28 5.00 9.09 10.30
C VAL A 28 5.14 7.78 11.06
N LEU A 29 6.38 7.43 11.39
CA LEU A 29 6.72 6.17 12.03
C LEU A 29 7.49 6.37 13.32
N THR A 30 7.38 5.40 14.23
CA THR A 30 8.27 5.30 15.39
C THR A 30 9.58 4.60 15.00
N GLY A 31 10.59 4.66 15.88
CA GLY A 31 11.87 3.99 15.64
C GLY A 31 11.75 2.48 15.47
N THR A 32 10.90 1.83 16.25
CA THR A 32 10.70 0.38 16.17
C THR A 32 9.95 -0.01 14.89
N GLU A 33 9.05 0.85 14.40
CA GLU A 33 8.34 0.62 13.15
C GLU A 33 9.28 0.63 11.95
N ILE A 34 10.15 1.63 11.84
CA ILE A 34 11.10 1.70 10.73
C ILE A 34 12.10 0.53 10.75
N LYS A 35 12.51 0.09 11.93
CA LYS A 35 13.40 -1.06 12.08
C LYS A 35 12.73 -2.35 11.58
N SER A 36 11.46 -2.55 11.89
CA SER A 36 10.68 -3.70 11.40
C SER A 36 10.49 -3.66 9.88
N ILE A 37 10.22 -2.48 9.32
CA ILE A 37 10.08 -2.30 7.88
C ILE A 37 11.39 -2.64 7.16
N ARG A 38 12.53 -2.22 7.71
CA ARG A 38 13.86 -2.55 7.15
C ARG A 38 14.11 -4.04 7.08
N LEU A 39 13.50 -4.81 7.98
CA LEU A 39 13.55 -6.27 7.98
C LEU A 39 12.49 -6.91 7.08
N GLY A 40 11.68 -6.10 6.39
CA GLY A 40 10.61 -6.60 5.54
C GLY A 40 9.40 -7.12 6.29
N LYS A 41 9.28 -6.80 7.58
CA LYS A 41 8.21 -7.33 8.44
C LYS A 41 7.01 -6.40 8.52
N ALA A 42 6.38 -6.17 7.37
CA ALA A 42 5.16 -5.38 7.26
C ALA A 42 4.27 -5.96 6.18
N SER A 43 2.98 -5.67 6.27
CA SER A 43 1.98 -6.18 5.31
C SER A 43 0.95 -5.10 4.99
N LEU A 44 0.53 -5.07 3.73
CA LEU A 44 -0.52 -4.17 3.25
C LEU A 44 -1.85 -4.92 3.02
N VAL A 45 -1.99 -6.14 3.52
CA VAL A 45 -3.21 -6.92 3.37
C VAL A 45 -4.37 -6.21 4.08
N ASP A 46 -5.49 -6.03 3.38
CA ASP A 46 -6.71 -5.38 3.87
C ASP A 46 -6.46 -3.98 4.45
N THR A 47 -5.48 -3.27 3.91
CA THR A 47 -5.11 -1.92 4.34
C THR A 47 -5.83 -0.88 3.49
N PHE A 48 -6.32 0.18 4.11
CA PHE A 48 -6.95 1.30 3.40
C PHE A 48 -6.59 2.62 4.05
N CYS A 49 -6.86 3.71 3.33
CA CYS A 49 -6.61 5.06 3.83
C CYS A 49 -7.92 5.82 3.98
N TYR A 50 -7.95 6.75 4.92
CA TYR A 50 -9.12 7.60 5.17
C TYR A 50 -8.68 9.00 5.61
N PHE A 51 -9.57 9.97 5.45
CA PHE A 51 -9.34 11.34 5.89
C PHE A 51 -9.89 11.58 7.28
N ALA A 52 -9.08 12.24 8.11
CA ALA A 52 -9.50 12.73 9.42
C ALA A 52 -8.83 14.09 9.66
N ASN A 53 -9.63 15.10 9.97
CA ASN A 53 -9.14 16.47 10.25
C ASN A 53 -8.27 17.06 9.13
N GLY A 54 -8.64 16.80 7.88
CA GLY A 54 -7.90 17.29 6.71
C GLY A 54 -6.60 16.56 6.41
N GLU A 55 -6.33 15.47 7.11
CA GLU A 55 -5.12 14.67 6.95
C GLU A 55 -5.48 13.26 6.49
N LEU A 56 -4.56 12.61 5.78
CA LEU A 56 -4.73 11.24 5.32
C LEU A 56 -4.06 10.28 6.29
N TRP A 57 -4.81 9.25 6.70
CA TRP A 57 -4.35 8.21 7.62
C TRP A 57 -4.44 6.84 6.97
N VAL A 58 -3.54 5.95 7.32
CA VAL A 58 -3.56 4.54 6.88
C VAL A 58 -4.01 3.66 8.05
N LYS A 59 -4.99 2.78 7.75
CA LYS A 59 -5.59 1.87 8.73
C LYS A 59 -5.34 0.42 8.32
N ASN A 60 -5.13 -0.43 9.30
CA ASN A 60 -4.87 -1.87 9.16
C ASN A 60 -3.53 -2.23 8.51
N MET A 61 -2.62 -1.27 8.33
CA MET A 61 -1.25 -1.59 7.92
C MET A 61 -0.56 -2.31 9.08
N HIS A 62 -0.17 -3.55 8.85
CA HIS A 62 0.52 -4.36 9.85
C HIS A 62 2.03 -4.11 9.75
N ILE A 63 2.63 -3.62 10.81
CA ILE A 63 4.09 -3.55 10.98
C ILE A 63 4.42 -4.35 12.24
N ALA A 64 5.10 -5.47 12.07
CA ALA A 64 5.40 -6.37 13.18
C ALA A 64 6.14 -5.64 14.29
N GLU A 65 5.91 -6.03 15.52
CA GLU A 65 6.69 -5.52 16.66
C GLU A 65 8.17 -5.87 16.42
N TYR A 66 9.03 -4.92 16.76
CA TYR A 66 10.47 -5.12 16.59
C TYR A 66 10.97 -6.09 17.65
N PHE A 67 11.53 -7.21 17.23
CA PHE A 67 11.94 -8.30 18.14
C PHE A 67 12.85 -7.82 19.28
N TYR A 68 13.77 -6.89 18.96
CA TYR A 68 14.72 -6.35 19.94
C TYR A 68 14.17 -5.11 20.67
N GLY A 69 12.92 -4.73 20.40
CA GLY A 69 12.26 -3.62 21.09
C GLY A 69 11.88 -4.02 22.51
N SER A 70 11.96 -3.04 23.42
CA SER A 70 11.53 -3.20 24.79
C SER A 70 10.02 -2.95 24.92
N TYR A 71 9.55 -2.72 26.15
CA TYR A 71 8.16 -2.35 26.40
C TYR A 71 7.71 -1.06 25.70
N ASN A 72 8.63 -0.29 25.13
CA ASN A 72 8.33 0.90 24.33
C ASN A 72 8.05 0.57 22.86
N ASN A 73 7.81 -0.69 22.52
CA ASN A 73 7.48 -1.13 21.17
C ASN A 73 6.13 -0.57 20.72
N HIS A 74 5.91 -0.54 19.42
CA HIS A 74 4.69 -0.01 18.84
C HIS A 74 3.58 -1.06 18.79
N ASN A 75 2.32 -0.61 18.65
CA ASN A 75 1.21 -1.48 18.28
C ASN A 75 1.32 -1.82 16.80
N ALA A 76 1.27 -3.10 16.47
CA ALA A 76 1.47 -3.59 15.09
C ALA A 76 0.49 -2.98 14.08
N ARG A 77 -0.74 -2.67 14.48
CA ARG A 77 -1.78 -2.09 13.62
C ARG A 77 -2.12 -0.65 13.96
N ARG A 78 -1.19 0.09 14.52
CA ARG A 78 -1.37 1.51 14.85
C ARG A 78 -1.75 2.28 13.59
N GLU A 79 -2.75 3.15 13.69
CA GLU A 79 -3.07 4.08 12.61
C GLU A 79 -1.93 5.08 12.45
N ARG A 80 -1.50 5.31 11.21
CA ARG A 80 -0.34 6.14 10.93
C ARG A 80 -0.71 7.25 9.95
N LYS A 81 -0.18 8.43 10.20
CA LYS A 81 -0.42 9.60 9.35
C LYS A 81 0.46 9.52 8.10
N LEU A 82 -0.13 9.82 6.96
CA LEU A 82 0.58 9.95 5.70
C LEU A 82 0.83 11.42 5.39
N LEU A 83 2.00 11.70 4.81
CA LEU A 83 2.43 13.06 4.49
C LEU A 83 2.40 13.28 2.98
N LEU A 84 1.54 14.18 2.55
CA LEU A 84 1.34 14.55 1.16
C LEU A 84 1.29 16.08 1.05
N THR A 85 1.52 16.61 -0.16
CA THR A 85 1.34 18.03 -0.40
C THR A 85 -0.15 18.39 -0.31
N LYS A 86 -0.45 19.64 -0.05
CA LYS A 86 -1.85 20.10 0.04
C LYS A 86 -2.61 19.82 -1.27
N LYS A 87 -1.97 20.04 -2.40
CA LYS A 87 -2.55 19.76 -3.73
C LYS A 87 -2.92 18.30 -3.89
N GLU A 88 -2.03 17.41 -3.48
CA GLU A 88 -2.27 15.96 -3.55
C GLU A 88 -3.40 15.53 -2.63
N LEU A 89 -3.41 16.06 -1.39
CA LEU A 89 -4.50 15.79 -0.44
C LEU A 89 -5.85 16.26 -0.98
N ASP A 90 -5.91 17.46 -1.59
CA ASP A 90 -7.15 17.97 -2.16
C ASP A 90 -7.65 17.11 -3.32
N LYS A 91 -6.76 16.66 -4.19
CA LYS A 91 -7.12 15.78 -5.32
C LYS A 91 -7.66 14.44 -4.84
N LEU A 92 -7.01 13.83 -3.85
CA LEU A 92 -7.45 12.57 -3.27
C LEU A 92 -8.80 12.73 -2.56
N LEU A 93 -8.97 13.80 -1.81
CA LEU A 93 -10.22 14.08 -1.11
C LEU A 93 -11.39 14.23 -2.08
N ARG A 94 -11.21 15.00 -3.14
CA ARG A 94 -12.25 15.19 -4.17
C ARG A 94 -12.60 13.88 -4.86
N GLY A 95 -11.58 13.11 -5.26
CA GLY A 95 -11.80 11.83 -5.93
C GLY A 95 -12.49 10.80 -5.04
N SER A 96 -12.19 10.80 -3.75
CA SER A 96 -12.75 9.82 -2.81
C SER A 96 -14.20 10.08 -2.41
N LYS A 97 -14.75 11.26 -2.75
CA LYS A 97 -16.15 11.60 -2.44
C LYS A 97 -17.15 10.85 -3.30
N ASP A 98 -16.75 10.41 -4.49
CA ASP A 98 -17.65 9.68 -5.39
C ASP A 98 -17.88 8.25 -4.87
N PRO A 99 -19.13 7.73 -4.99
CA PRO A 99 -19.42 6.36 -4.57
C PRO A 99 -18.56 5.34 -5.30
N GLY A 100 -18.06 4.35 -4.56
CA GLY A 100 -17.23 3.29 -5.11
C GLY A 100 -15.75 3.61 -5.19
N PHE A 101 -15.34 4.84 -4.86
CA PHE A 101 -13.94 5.23 -4.82
C PHE A 101 -13.39 5.16 -3.39
N THR A 102 -12.15 4.75 -3.27
CA THR A 102 -11.44 4.68 -1.99
C THR A 102 -9.96 4.96 -2.22
N ILE A 103 -9.20 5.12 -1.15
CA ILE A 103 -7.76 5.33 -1.22
C ILE A 103 -7.10 4.12 -0.57
N ILE A 104 -6.21 3.47 -1.30
CA ILE A 104 -5.50 2.27 -0.82
C ILE A 104 -4.00 2.44 -0.98
N PRO A 105 -3.20 1.83 -0.10
CA PRO A 105 -1.77 1.77 -0.31
C PRO A 105 -1.46 0.69 -1.36
N VAL A 106 -0.58 1.02 -2.29
CA VAL A 106 -0.15 0.11 -3.37
C VAL A 106 1.14 -0.59 -2.98
N ARG A 107 2.07 0.14 -2.39
CA ARG A 107 3.32 -0.42 -1.90
C ARG A 107 3.94 0.44 -0.81
N LEU A 108 4.73 -0.20 0.03
CA LEU A 108 5.52 0.44 1.08
C LEU A 108 7.00 0.14 0.78
N PHE A 109 7.82 1.17 0.68
CA PHE A 109 9.22 1.00 0.34
C PHE A 109 10.11 1.96 1.12
N ILE A 110 11.41 1.68 1.14
CA ILE A 110 12.41 2.58 1.71
C ILE A 110 13.20 3.18 0.56
N ASN A 111 13.27 4.52 0.53
CA ASN A 111 13.96 5.24 -0.55
C ASN A 111 15.48 5.26 -0.33
N GLU A 112 16.20 5.89 -1.27
CA GLU A 112 17.66 6.00 -1.25
C GLU A 112 18.19 6.72 0.00
N LYS A 113 17.38 7.61 0.59
CA LYS A 113 17.74 8.35 1.81
C LYS A 113 17.42 7.58 3.09
N GLY A 114 16.92 6.35 2.98
CA GLY A 114 16.56 5.53 4.13
C GLY A 114 15.20 5.86 4.75
N LEU A 115 14.38 6.66 4.06
CA LEU A 115 13.05 7.04 4.53
C LEU A 115 11.98 6.09 3.99
N ALA A 116 11.05 5.71 4.85
CA ALA A 116 9.90 4.91 4.42
C ALA A 116 8.90 5.77 3.65
N LYS A 117 8.45 5.26 2.52
CA LYS A 117 7.46 5.91 1.66
C LYS A 117 6.35 4.93 1.32
N VAL A 118 5.15 5.44 1.15
CA VAL A 118 3.98 4.65 0.76
C VAL A 118 3.42 5.22 -0.53
N VAL A 119 3.29 4.37 -1.56
CA VAL A 119 2.54 4.76 -2.76
C VAL A 119 1.08 4.49 -2.48
N VAL A 120 0.27 5.53 -2.52
CA VAL A 120 -1.18 5.44 -2.34
C VAL A 120 -1.87 5.70 -3.68
N ALA A 121 -3.04 5.12 -3.86
CA ALA A 121 -3.80 5.28 -5.09
C ALA A 121 -5.25 5.62 -4.78
N LEU A 122 -5.80 6.55 -5.58
CA LEU A 122 -7.24 6.68 -5.68
C LEU A 122 -7.71 5.50 -6.51
N ALA A 123 -8.60 4.69 -5.97
CA ALA A 123 -8.98 3.41 -6.55
C ALA A 123 -10.50 3.27 -6.60
N LYS A 124 -10.97 2.61 -7.65
CA LYS A 124 -12.38 2.26 -7.81
C LYS A 124 -12.53 0.75 -7.69
N GLY A 125 -13.46 0.31 -6.84
CA GLY A 125 -13.72 -1.12 -6.68
C GLY A 125 -14.19 -1.75 -7.98
N LYS A 126 -13.58 -2.86 -8.37
CA LYS A 126 -13.97 -3.62 -9.56
C LYS A 126 -15.25 -4.39 -9.30
N LYS A 127 -16.14 -4.44 -10.30
CA LYS A 127 -17.32 -5.29 -10.25
C LYS A 127 -16.87 -6.76 -10.37
N GLN A 128 -17.71 -7.66 -9.89
CA GLN A 128 -17.43 -9.10 -9.90
C GLN A 128 -17.04 -9.62 -11.30
N TYR A 129 -17.68 -9.11 -12.33
CA TYR A 129 -17.42 -9.51 -13.70
C TYR A 129 -16.02 -9.05 -14.17
N ASP A 130 -15.56 -7.85 -13.76
CA ASP A 130 -14.23 -7.34 -14.09
C ASP A 130 -13.13 -8.22 -13.46
N LYS A 131 -13.38 -8.71 -12.26
CA LYS A 131 -12.46 -9.63 -11.56
C LYS A 131 -12.35 -10.96 -12.29
N ARG A 132 -13.45 -11.46 -12.83
CA ARG A 132 -13.47 -12.69 -13.63
C ARG A 132 -12.68 -12.55 -14.92
N GLU A 133 -12.81 -11.42 -15.61
CA GLU A 133 -12.03 -11.12 -16.82
C GLU A 133 -10.53 -11.06 -16.53
N ALA A 134 -10.14 -10.41 -15.44
CA ALA A 134 -8.74 -10.32 -15.04
C ALA A 134 -8.14 -11.71 -14.78
N LEU A 135 -8.90 -12.61 -14.15
CA LEU A 135 -8.47 -13.99 -13.93
C LEU A 135 -8.36 -14.77 -15.24
N ARG A 136 -9.32 -14.60 -16.15
CA ARG A 136 -9.31 -15.27 -17.45
C ARG A 136 -8.10 -14.86 -18.27
N GLU A 137 -7.81 -13.57 -18.37
CA GLU A 137 -6.62 -13.06 -19.06
C GLU A 137 -5.33 -13.64 -18.49
N LYS A 138 -5.25 -13.76 -17.18
CA LYS A 138 -4.09 -14.32 -16.49
C LYS A 138 -3.90 -15.80 -16.83
N ASP A 139 -4.98 -16.56 -16.88
CA ASP A 139 -4.96 -17.98 -17.24
C ASP A 139 -4.58 -18.17 -18.72
N ASP A 140 -5.12 -17.36 -19.62
CA ASP A 140 -4.79 -17.40 -21.04
C ASP A 140 -3.30 -17.12 -21.27
N LYS A 141 -2.73 -16.17 -20.57
CA LYS A 141 -1.29 -15.88 -20.65
C LYS A 141 -0.44 -17.05 -20.19
N ARG A 142 -0.86 -17.75 -19.14
CA ARG A 142 -0.16 -18.92 -18.63
C ARG A 142 -0.19 -20.08 -19.64
N ASP A 143 -1.33 -20.31 -20.25
CA ASP A 143 -1.49 -21.36 -21.25
C ASP A 143 -0.65 -21.09 -22.49
N MET A 144 -0.63 -19.84 -22.98
CA MET A 144 0.24 -19.44 -24.07
C MET A 144 1.72 -19.64 -23.73
N ALA A 145 2.15 -19.27 -22.52
CA ALA A 145 3.52 -19.48 -22.08
C ALA A 145 3.90 -20.96 -22.05
N ARG A 146 2.99 -21.86 -21.68
CA ARG A 146 3.22 -23.31 -21.71
C ARG A 146 3.38 -23.81 -23.12
N MET A 147 2.60 -23.30 -24.07
CA MET A 147 2.68 -23.70 -25.48
C MET A 147 4.03 -23.33 -26.09
N PHE A 148 4.59 -22.18 -25.72
CA PHE A 148 5.88 -21.71 -26.25
C PHE A 148 7.11 -22.36 -25.61
N LYS A 149 6.96 -23.09 -24.52
CA LYS A 149 8.07 -23.76 -23.82
C LYS A 149 8.34 -25.19 -24.31
N ARG A 150 7.64 -25.65 -25.30
CA ARG A 150 7.88 -26.97 -25.87
C ARG A 150 8.90 -26.92 -26.99
#